data_596fd0121af1c4ca771a351538c25cd3
#
_entry.id   596fd0121af1c4ca771a351538c25cd3
#
_cell.length_a   1.000
_cell.length_b   1.000
_cell.length_c   1.000
_cell.angle_alpha   90.00
_cell.angle_beta   90.00
_cell.angle_gamma   90.00
#
_symmetry.space_group_name_H-M   'P 1'
#
loop_
_entity.id
_entity.type
_entity.pdbx_description
1 polymer ?
#
loop_
_entity_poly.entity_id
_entity_poly.type
_entity_poly.pdbx_seq_one_letter_code
_entity_poly.pdbx_strand_id
1 'polypeptide(L)'
;MCIRDRSSGEKLGLDADTARKLAYATLEGATQLAHNSDEHAGVLRERVTSKGGTTAAALDMLKKLDWHGALEKAIDAASQRGKAMGDELGKN
;
A
#
# COMPACT_ATOMS: atom_id res chain seq x y z
N MET A 1 1.62 5.81 -2.76
CA MET A 1 1.94 5.04 -1.52
C MET A 1 3.22 5.53 -0.88
N CYS A 2 4.37 5.42 -1.55
CA CYS A 2 5.67 5.83 -0.96
C CYS A 2 5.72 7.29 -0.53
N ILE A 3 5.09 8.20 -1.28
CA ILE A 3 5.05 9.63 -0.94
C ILE A 3 4.30 9.84 0.37
N ARG A 4 3.20 9.12 0.57
CA ARG A 4 2.40 9.23 1.80
C ARG A 4 3.09 8.62 3.01
N ASP A 5 3.80 7.51 2.83
CA ASP A 5 4.60 6.89 3.89
C ASP A 5 5.72 7.82 4.33
N ARG A 6 6.39 8.45 3.39
CA ARG A 6 7.45 9.43 3.67
C ARG A 6 6.89 10.63 4.44
N SER A 7 5.76 11.17 3.96
CA SER A 7 5.09 12.30 4.59
C SER A 7 4.68 11.99 6.02
N SER A 8 4.12 10.79 6.25
CA SER A 8 3.73 10.34 7.58
C SER A 8 4.92 10.20 8.50
N GLY A 9 6.05 9.66 8.00
CA GLY A 9 7.28 9.55 8.76
C GLY A 9 7.83 10.91 9.19
N GLU A 10 7.79 11.88 8.28
CA GLU A 10 8.22 13.24 8.56
C GLU A 10 7.35 13.88 9.66
N LYS A 11 6.05 13.70 9.60
CA LYS A 11 5.11 14.19 10.62
C LYS A 11 5.37 13.58 12.00
N LEU A 12 5.88 12.37 12.04
CA LEU A 12 6.20 11.67 13.29
C LEU A 12 7.60 12.00 13.82
N GLY A 13 8.32 12.89 13.16
CA GLY A 13 9.60 13.39 13.66
C GLY A 13 10.82 12.87 12.94
N LEU A 14 10.67 12.08 11.88
CA LEU A 14 11.80 11.63 11.07
C LEU A 14 12.21 12.72 10.09
N ASP A 15 13.51 12.82 9.82
CA ASP A 15 13.96 13.72 8.76
C ASP A 15 13.59 13.13 7.38
N ALA A 16 13.57 13.96 6.36
CA ALA A 16 13.12 13.59 5.01
C ALA A 16 13.93 12.42 4.43
N ASP A 17 15.24 12.40 4.62
CA ASP A 17 16.11 11.36 4.08
C ASP A 17 15.86 10.01 4.79
N THR A 18 15.76 10.02 6.11
CA THR A 18 15.46 8.82 6.90
C THR A 18 14.09 8.27 6.57
N ALA A 19 13.06 9.13 6.47
CA ALA A 19 11.71 8.73 6.11
C ALA A 19 11.68 8.05 4.74
N ARG A 20 12.40 8.60 3.77
CA ARG A 20 12.53 8.03 2.42
C ARG A 20 13.16 6.64 2.45
N LYS A 21 14.28 6.49 3.15
CA LYS A 21 15.00 5.22 3.25
C LYS A 21 14.15 4.15 3.92
N LEU A 22 13.46 4.51 5.00
CA LEU A 22 12.59 3.56 5.72
C LEU A 22 11.40 3.13 4.87
N ALA A 23 10.78 4.05 4.14
CA ALA A 23 9.65 3.73 3.25
C ALA A 23 10.07 2.74 2.17
N TYR A 24 11.19 2.98 1.50
CA TYR A 24 11.68 2.07 0.45
C TYR A 24 12.10 0.72 1.02
N ALA A 25 12.81 0.71 2.15
CA ALA A 25 13.24 -0.54 2.79
C ALA A 25 12.03 -1.39 3.22
N THR A 26 10.99 -0.76 3.71
CA THR A 26 9.75 -1.44 4.11
C THR A 26 9.09 -2.12 2.91
N LEU A 27 8.97 -1.40 1.78
CA LEU A 27 8.39 -1.95 0.57
C LEU A 27 9.22 -3.10 0.00
N GLU A 28 10.54 -2.94 -0.06
CA GLU A 28 11.44 -3.99 -0.53
C GLU A 28 11.35 -5.23 0.34
N GLY A 29 11.39 -5.06 1.66
CA GLY A 29 11.31 -6.17 2.61
C GLY A 29 9.99 -6.91 2.52
N ALA A 30 8.89 -6.19 2.44
CA ALA A 30 7.56 -6.78 2.32
C ALA A 30 7.40 -7.53 0.99
N THR A 31 7.89 -6.96 -0.10
CA THR A 31 7.84 -7.58 -1.42
C THR A 31 8.65 -8.87 -1.46
N GLN A 32 9.88 -8.85 -0.91
CA GLN A 32 10.73 -10.04 -0.86
C GLN A 32 10.10 -11.13 0.01
N LEU A 33 9.54 -10.77 1.15
CA LEU A 33 8.88 -11.72 2.03
C LEU A 33 7.71 -12.41 1.31
N ALA A 34 6.88 -11.65 0.63
CA ALA A 34 5.76 -12.18 -0.13
C ALA A 34 6.22 -13.06 -1.30
N HIS A 35 7.26 -12.63 -2.01
CA HIS A 35 7.81 -13.36 -3.16
C HIS A 35 8.42 -14.71 -2.77
N ASN A 36 9.09 -14.76 -1.62
CA ASN A 36 9.76 -15.96 -1.13
C ASN A 36 8.86 -16.89 -0.31
N SER A 37 7.61 -16.54 -0.15
CA SER A 37 6.63 -17.33 0.60
C SER A 37 5.55 -17.86 -0.32
N ASP A 38 5.15 -19.12 -0.10
CA ASP A 38 4.01 -19.72 -0.81
C ASP A 38 2.67 -19.35 -0.17
N GLU A 39 2.71 -18.63 0.95
CA GLU A 39 1.52 -18.28 1.68
C GLU A 39 0.84 -17.02 1.13
N HIS A 40 -0.47 -17.00 1.27
CA HIS A 40 -1.28 -15.85 0.86
C HIS A 40 -0.91 -14.60 1.68
N ALA A 41 -0.96 -13.43 1.05
CA ALA A 41 -0.63 -12.16 1.70
C ALA A 41 -1.42 -11.92 3.00
N GLY A 42 -2.67 -12.35 3.05
CA GLY A 42 -3.50 -12.25 4.25
C GLY A 42 -2.94 -13.01 5.43
N VAL A 43 -2.37 -14.21 5.19
CA VAL A 43 -1.73 -15.02 6.22
C VAL A 43 -0.46 -14.34 6.73
N LEU A 44 0.35 -13.80 5.82
CA LEU A 44 1.56 -13.07 6.20
C LEU A 44 1.22 -11.83 7.04
N ARG A 45 0.15 -11.15 6.70
CA ARG A 45 -0.34 -10.01 7.49
C ARG A 45 -0.74 -10.43 8.90
N GLU A 46 -1.46 -11.55 9.03
CA GLU A 46 -1.87 -12.07 10.33
C GLU A 46 -0.68 -12.41 11.22
N ARG A 47 0.40 -12.93 10.66
CA ARG A 47 1.61 -13.28 11.40
C ARG A 47 2.27 -12.10 12.06
N VAL A 48 2.20 -10.91 11.45
CA VAL A 48 2.79 -9.69 12.00
C VAL A 48 1.78 -8.86 12.79
N THR A 49 0.53 -9.34 12.91
CA THR A 49 -0.52 -8.64 13.63
C THR A 49 -0.74 -9.29 14.99
N SER A 50 -0.23 -8.69 16.04
CA SER A 50 -0.48 -9.13 17.39
C SER A 50 -1.74 -8.47 17.95
N LYS A 51 -2.49 -9.21 18.76
CA LYS A 51 -3.70 -8.69 19.40
C LYS A 51 -3.35 -7.50 20.29
N GLY A 52 -4.00 -6.37 20.03
CA GLY A 52 -3.75 -5.12 20.76
C GLY A 52 -2.44 -4.42 20.38
N GLY A 53 -1.75 -4.88 19.32
CA GLY A 53 -0.49 -4.27 18.88
C GLY A 53 -0.69 -3.11 17.91
N THR A 54 0.43 -2.52 17.47
CA THR A 54 0.43 -1.37 16.57
C THR A 54 -0.15 -1.69 15.20
N THR A 55 0.16 -2.87 14.66
CA THR A 55 -0.39 -3.30 13.37
C THR A 55 -1.90 -3.48 13.43
N ALA A 56 -2.40 -4.06 14.52
CA ALA A 56 -3.84 -4.21 14.72
C ALA A 56 -4.56 -2.86 14.75
N ALA A 57 -3.99 -1.88 15.45
CA ALA A 57 -4.55 -0.54 15.50
C ALA A 57 -4.60 0.13 14.13
N ALA A 58 -3.52 0.00 13.34
CA ALA A 58 -3.45 0.54 11.99
C ALA A 58 -4.49 -0.10 11.07
N LEU A 59 -4.60 -1.44 11.10
CA LEU A 59 -5.56 -2.17 10.29
C LEU A 59 -7.00 -1.83 10.64
N ASP A 60 -7.30 -1.65 11.93
CA ASP A 60 -8.64 -1.24 12.37
C ASP A 60 -9.02 0.13 11.81
N MET A 61 -8.10 1.08 11.83
CA MET A 61 -8.34 2.42 11.29
C MET A 61 -8.55 2.38 9.77
N LEU A 62 -7.71 1.63 9.05
CA LEU A 62 -7.85 1.47 7.61
C LEU A 62 -9.20 0.84 7.25
N LYS A 63 -9.63 -0.16 8.02
CA LYS A 63 -10.91 -0.81 7.81
C LYS A 63 -12.07 0.16 8.03
N LYS A 64 -12.01 0.98 9.07
CA LYS A 64 -13.05 1.99 9.34
C LYS A 64 -13.16 3.02 8.22
N LEU A 65 -12.05 3.38 7.59
CA LEU A 65 -12.00 4.34 6.51
C LEU A 65 -12.25 3.71 5.14
N ASP A 66 -12.49 2.40 5.10
CA ASP A 66 -12.75 1.63 3.88
C ASP A 66 -11.68 1.84 2.79
N TRP A 67 -10.42 1.72 3.18
CA TRP A 67 -9.33 1.93 2.23
C TRP A 67 -9.33 0.91 1.08
N HIS A 68 -9.84 -0.31 1.33
CA HIS A 68 -9.99 -1.32 0.27
C HIS A 68 -10.92 -0.83 -0.83
N GLY A 69 -12.09 -0.31 -0.45
CA GLY A 69 -13.03 0.22 -1.42
C GLY A 69 -12.47 1.41 -2.18
N ALA A 70 -11.76 2.28 -1.49
CA ALA A 70 -11.13 3.44 -2.12
C ALA A 70 -10.05 3.00 -3.13
N LEU A 71 -9.23 2.01 -2.78
CA LEU A 71 -8.20 1.48 -3.67
C LEU A 71 -8.81 0.79 -4.89
N GLU A 72 -9.84 -0.03 -4.69
CA GLU A 72 -10.56 -0.69 -5.78
C GLU A 72 -11.13 0.32 -6.77
N LYS A 73 -11.76 1.37 -6.26
CA LYS A 73 -12.31 2.44 -7.10
C LYS A 73 -11.23 3.16 -7.89
N ALA A 74 -10.08 3.40 -7.26
CA ALA A 74 -8.95 4.05 -7.93
C ALA A 74 -8.41 3.18 -9.08
N ILE A 75 -8.24 1.89 -8.83
CA ILE A 75 -7.76 0.93 -9.84
C ILE A 75 -8.77 0.83 -10.98
N ASP A 76 -10.05 0.76 -10.66
CA ASP A 76 -11.11 0.69 -11.67
C ASP A 76 -11.12 1.95 -12.55
N ALA A 77 -10.99 3.13 -11.95
CA ALA A 77 -10.90 4.37 -12.70
C ALA A 77 -9.71 4.39 -13.65
N ALA A 78 -8.56 3.91 -13.18
CA ALA A 78 -7.36 3.78 -14.01
C ALA A 78 -7.57 2.81 -15.16
N SER A 79 -8.23 1.69 -14.90
CA SER A 79 -8.55 0.69 -15.92
C SER A 79 -9.47 1.26 -17.00
N GLN A 80 -10.51 1.97 -16.59
CA GLN A 80 -11.44 2.60 -17.52
C GLN A 80 -10.76 3.67 -18.37
N ARG A 81 -9.88 4.46 -17.77
CA ARG A 81 -9.12 5.47 -18.50
C ARG A 81 -8.17 4.83 -19.51
N GLY A 82 -7.54 3.72 -19.11
CA GLY A 82 -6.67 2.95 -20.01
C GLY A 82 -7.41 2.43 -21.23
N LYS A 83 -8.63 1.91 -21.03
CA LYS A 83 -9.48 1.46 -22.14
C LYS A 83 -9.85 2.62 -23.06
N ALA A 84 -10.27 3.75 -22.51
CA ALA A 84 -10.63 4.92 -23.28
C ALA A 84 -9.46 5.41 -24.11
N MET A 85 -8.27 5.45 -23.55
CA MET A 85 -7.06 5.85 -24.27
C MET A 85 -6.71 4.86 -25.37
N GLY A 86 -6.84 3.56 -25.11
CA GLY A 86 -6.62 2.52 -26.11
C GLY A 86 -7.59 2.64 -27.27
N ASP A 87 -8.87 2.90 -26.98
CA ASP A 87 -9.89 3.09 -28.01
C ASP A 87 -9.61 4.35 -28.85
N GLU A 88 -9.18 5.43 -28.20
CA GLU A 88 -8.81 6.65 -28.92
C GLU A 88 -7.64 6.41 -29.88
N LEU A 89 -6.63 5.68 -29.43
CA LEU A 89 -5.46 5.34 -30.25
C LEU A 89 -5.83 4.33 -31.34
N GLY A 90 -6.74 3.42 -31.06
CA GLY A 90 -7.19 2.40 -32.00
C GLY A 90 -8.03 2.96 -33.14
N LYS A 91 -8.60 4.14 -33.01
CA LYS A 91 -9.40 4.79 -34.03
C LYS A 91 -8.56 5.50 -35.10
N ASN A 92 -7.29 5.66 -34.83
CA ASN A 92 -6.37 6.29 -35.75
C ASN A 92 -5.63 5.21 -36.57
#